data_dfd6808cb9365c22357e66a3323fe8ea
#
_entry.id   dfd6808cb9365c22357e66a3323fe8ea
#
_cell.length_a   1.000
_cell.length_b   1.000
_cell.length_c   1.000
_cell.angle_alpha   90.00
_cell.angle_beta   90.00
_cell.angle_gamma   90.00
#
_symmetry.space_group_name_H-M   'P 1'
#
loop_
_entity.id
_entity.type
_entity.pdbx_description
1 polymer ?
#
loop_
_entity_poly.entity_id
_entity_poly.type
_entity_poly.pdbx_seq_one_letter_code
_entity_poly.pdbx_strand_id
1 'polypeptide(L)'
;MAKKILLVSAGTESESIDWVDRHAKNIKHQPAYVAPLSIATVAGLTPDGYEVQLWDEAVQGPAERNLDAGYDIVGITGYSDHLSRGLIVADAFRARGITVVLGGAGITAAPHKGKGHADSIIVGEAEATWPQFLRDFEAGRMAPIYRSPLTDRIGDAPPPRWDSISDIMPDSYKSGSVETSRGCPFDCEFCDVWKKFGRKMRTKPVPQVLEEIKTLERIGMKRIYLATDNFIGAPKYAKDVLRALAPVNSKFRYPMSFMAELTLTLAQDTEMMELLAQANFTRVLIGLESTNEDSLKETRKRQNLRGDMIEKCRTIGSYGFSILGSLIVGFDNDGHGVFDDQAKFIQEALIPIPRLNILRALDGTDLYDRLRADGRLIDMEKTYSREELRSLTLHSNLIFRKMLRSELYEGFLGLQERVWNWRNFEERTIGFIDNFSNLPHRAPDDRLEAVATQIQARMHELPEADGGVIDRVISHARARAPSYAWEIAADTMVLAYHAAQMPRMRKMLTRQVAIERRLEADGGYVCLEAAASPMPVPVPA
;
A
#
# COMPACT_ATOMS: atom_id res chain seq x y z
N MET A 1 -35.59 4.96 -16.64
CA MET A 1 -34.34 4.23 -16.93
C MET A 1 -33.58 4.11 -15.61
N ALA A 2 -32.84 3.04 -15.42
CA ALA A 2 -31.95 2.93 -14.26
C ALA A 2 -30.91 4.06 -14.32
N LYS A 3 -30.62 4.69 -13.18
CA LYS A 3 -29.57 5.70 -13.09
C LYS A 3 -28.20 5.03 -13.15
N LYS A 4 -27.22 5.70 -13.77
CA LYS A 4 -25.89 5.17 -14.02
C LYS A 4 -24.86 5.80 -13.08
N ILE A 5 -24.08 4.96 -12.44
CA ILE A 5 -23.01 5.35 -11.51
C ILE A 5 -21.67 4.85 -12.03
N LEU A 6 -20.68 5.75 -12.15
CA LEU A 6 -19.29 5.39 -12.34
C LEU A 6 -18.55 5.54 -11.00
N LEU A 7 -17.89 4.47 -10.54
CA LEU A 7 -17.03 4.50 -9.35
C LEU A 7 -15.57 4.42 -9.79
N VAL A 8 -14.82 5.48 -9.53
CA VAL A 8 -13.45 5.66 -10.01
C VAL A 8 -12.45 5.49 -8.86
N SER A 9 -11.51 4.58 -9.03
CA SER A 9 -10.25 4.55 -8.29
C SER A 9 -9.25 5.43 -9.05
N ALA A 10 -8.98 6.61 -8.51
CA ALA A 10 -8.09 7.56 -9.18
C ALA A 10 -6.64 7.06 -9.20
N GLY A 11 -5.95 7.32 -10.30
CA GLY A 11 -4.51 7.13 -10.42
C GLY A 11 -3.72 8.16 -9.64
N THR A 12 -2.44 8.29 -9.94
CA THR A 12 -1.58 9.33 -9.38
C THR A 12 -1.18 10.32 -10.48
N GLU A 13 -0.98 11.60 -10.15
CA GLU A 13 -0.48 12.61 -11.09
C GLU A 13 1.03 12.55 -11.26
N SER A 14 1.74 12.26 -10.16
CA SER A 14 3.18 12.26 -10.18
C SER A 14 3.74 10.96 -10.74
N GLU A 15 4.86 11.05 -11.44
CA GLU A 15 5.59 9.87 -11.90
C GLU A 15 6.24 9.08 -10.74
N SER A 16 6.01 9.51 -9.49
CA SER A 16 6.85 9.17 -8.36
C SER A 16 6.32 8.10 -7.40
N ILE A 17 5.03 7.78 -7.36
CA ILE A 17 4.52 7.22 -6.12
C ILE A 17 4.33 5.73 -6.09
N ASP A 18 3.95 5.07 -7.11
CA ASP A 18 4.01 3.60 -7.11
C ASP A 18 5.07 3.11 -8.07
N TRP A 19 6.27 3.20 -7.58
CA TRP A 19 7.47 2.85 -8.30
C TRP A 19 7.42 1.42 -8.86
N VAL A 20 6.88 0.49 -8.09
CA VAL A 20 6.64 -0.88 -8.53
C VAL A 20 5.49 -0.96 -9.54
N ASP A 21 4.40 -0.20 -9.33
CA ASP A 21 3.21 -0.29 -10.19
C ASP A 21 3.33 0.48 -11.51
N ARG A 22 4.05 1.61 -11.55
CA ARG A 22 4.16 2.40 -12.79
C ARG A 22 5.20 1.92 -13.76
N HIS A 23 6.29 1.36 -13.26
CA HIS A 23 7.35 0.89 -14.11
C HIS A 23 7.02 -0.46 -14.73
N ALA A 24 6.14 -1.21 -14.08
CA ALA A 24 5.48 -2.34 -14.66
C ALA A 24 4.63 -1.97 -15.90
N LYS A 25 4.11 -0.75 -16.00
CA LYS A 25 3.32 -0.28 -17.16
C LYS A 25 4.13 -0.06 -18.45
N ASN A 26 5.43 0.20 -18.35
CA ASN A 26 6.30 0.32 -19.51
C ASN A 26 6.73 -1.03 -20.10
N ILE A 27 6.48 -2.11 -19.36
CA ILE A 27 6.66 -3.49 -19.82
C ILE A 27 5.25 -3.95 -20.21
N LYS A 28 4.98 -4.08 -21.50
CA LYS A 28 3.70 -4.55 -22.02
C LYS A 28 3.15 -5.70 -21.17
N HIS A 29 1.94 -5.53 -20.59
CA HIS A 29 1.18 -6.51 -19.82
C HIS A 29 1.63 -6.79 -18.36
N GLN A 30 1.86 -5.76 -17.55
CA GLN A 30 1.97 -5.98 -16.10
C GLN A 30 0.67 -5.60 -15.38
N PRO A 31 0.10 -6.52 -14.60
CA PRO A 31 -1.09 -6.24 -13.81
C PRO A 31 -0.79 -5.27 -12.65
N ALA A 32 -1.78 -4.48 -12.26
CA ALA A 32 -1.74 -3.69 -11.04
C ALA A 32 -1.58 -4.61 -9.81
N TYR A 33 -1.06 -4.05 -8.70
CA TYR A 33 -0.68 -4.89 -7.57
C TYR A 33 -1.90 -5.50 -6.85
N VAL A 34 -2.93 -4.68 -6.56
CA VAL A 34 -4.13 -5.09 -5.81
C VAL A 34 -5.39 -4.53 -6.47
N ALA A 35 -6.45 -5.34 -6.55
CA ALA A 35 -7.76 -4.90 -7.03
C ALA A 35 -8.38 -3.85 -6.09
N PRO A 36 -9.05 -2.80 -6.62
CA PRO A 36 -9.51 -1.63 -5.86
C PRO A 36 -10.76 -1.94 -5.02
N LEU A 37 -10.56 -2.45 -3.81
CA LEU A 37 -11.62 -2.90 -2.89
C LEU A 37 -12.62 -1.79 -2.56
N SER A 38 -12.16 -0.55 -2.40
CA SER A 38 -13.01 0.58 -1.99
C SER A 38 -14.17 0.84 -2.95
N ILE A 39 -13.93 0.85 -4.27
CA ILE A 39 -14.99 1.04 -5.25
C ILE A 39 -15.91 -0.18 -5.35
N ALA A 40 -15.38 -1.39 -5.20
CA ALA A 40 -16.19 -2.61 -5.17
C ALA A 40 -17.09 -2.67 -3.91
N THR A 41 -16.60 -2.18 -2.77
CA THR A 41 -17.39 -2.04 -1.53
C THR A 41 -18.55 -1.06 -1.73
N VAL A 42 -18.28 0.12 -2.28
CA VAL A 42 -19.31 1.13 -2.56
C VAL A 42 -20.33 0.61 -3.58
N ALA A 43 -19.89 -0.18 -4.56
CA ALA A 43 -20.81 -0.86 -5.48
C ALA A 43 -21.73 -1.86 -4.75
N GLY A 44 -21.19 -2.61 -3.77
CA GLY A 44 -21.99 -3.49 -2.92
C GLY A 44 -23.03 -2.74 -2.07
N LEU A 45 -22.70 -1.53 -1.61
CA LEU A 45 -23.61 -0.66 -0.84
C LEU A 45 -24.67 0.03 -1.72
N THR A 46 -24.52 -0.03 -3.05
CA THR A 46 -25.46 0.63 -3.97
C THR A 46 -26.69 -0.25 -4.15
N PRO A 47 -27.91 0.25 -3.87
CA PRO A 47 -29.15 -0.51 -4.00
C PRO A 47 -29.41 -0.97 -5.43
N ASP A 48 -30.28 -1.98 -5.57
CA ASP A 48 -30.84 -2.36 -6.86
C ASP A 48 -31.55 -1.17 -7.51
N GLY A 49 -31.51 -1.11 -8.85
CA GLY A 49 -32.08 -0.01 -9.62
C GLY A 49 -31.03 1.00 -10.14
N TYR A 50 -29.78 0.87 -9.73
CA TYR A 50 -28.65 1.58 -10.32
C TYR A 50 -27.80 0.64 -11.17
N GLU A 51 -27.35 1.15 -12.33
CA GLU A 51 -26.30 0.51 -13.13
C GLU A 51 -24.94 1.05 -12.65
N VAL A 52 -24.10 0.17 -12.09
CA VAL A 52 -22.81 0.57 -11.50
C VAL A 52 -21.66 0.03 -12.32
N GLN A 53 -20.76 0.92 -12.74
CA GLN A 53 -19.49 0.57 -13.38
C GLN A 53 -18.31 0.95 -12.48
N LEU A 54 -17.35 0.03 -12.35
CA LEU A 54 -16.07 0.27 -11.70
C LEU A 54 -15.04 0.69 -12.73
N TRP A 55 -14.23 1.69 -12.39
CA TRP A 55 -13.14 2.17 -13.23
C TRP A 55 -11.89 2.38 -12.39
N ASP A 56 -10.86 1.62 -12.70
CA ASP A 56 -9.54 1.80 -12.08
C ASP A 56 -8.58 2.43 -13.09
N GLU A 57 -8.17 3.67 -12.85
CA GLU A 57 -7.23 4.37 -13.74
C GLU A 57 -5.88 3.65 -13.84
N ALA A 58 -5.50 2.88 -12.83
CA ALA A 58 -4.27 2.09 -12.86
C ALA A 58 -4.28 1.03 -13.98
N VAL A 59 -5.44 0.51 -14.34
CA VAL A 59 -5.63 -0.56 -15.33
C VAL A 59 -6.29 -0.04 -16.60
N GLN A 60 -7.38 0.72 -16.47
CA GLN A 60 -8.24 1.11 -17.57
C GLN A 60 -7.85 2.48 -18.18
N GLY A 61 -6.89 3.19 -17.55
CA GLY A 61 -6.42 4.51 -18.01
C GLY A 61 -7.34 5.65 -17.58
N PRO A 62 -7.15 6.86 -18.13
CA PRO A 62 -7.84 8.06 -17.66
C PRO A 62 -9.37 7.92 -17.64
N ALA A 63 -9.98 8.29 -16.52
CA ALA A 63 -11.43 8.18 -16.32
C ALA A 63 -12.21 9.14 -17.25
N GLU A 64 -11.58 10.19 -17.75
CA GLU A 64 -12.16 11.14 -18.72
C GLU A 64 -12.60 10.50 -20.03
N ARG A 65 -12.19 9.27 -20.32
CA ARG A 65 -12.71 8.48 -21.45
C ARG A 65 -14.21 8.21 -21.34
N ASN A 66 -14.77 8.37 -20.15
CA ASN A 66 -16.18 8.10 -19.84
C ASN A 66 -17.04 9.38 -19.76
N LEU A 67 -16.50 10.56 -20.10
CA LEU A 67 -17.22 11.85 -19.98
C LEU A 67 -18.56 11.90 -20.72
N ASP A 68 -18.66 11.21 -21.84
CA ASP A 68 -19.85 11.22 -22.71
C ASP A 68 -20.70 9.93 -22.59
N ALA A 69 -20.43 9.07 -21.57
CA ALA A 69 -21.12 7.78 -21.39
C ALA A 69 -22.49 7.89 -20.69
N GLY A 70 -22.91 9.10 -20.30
CA GLY A 70 -24.25 9.38 -19.76
C GLY A 70 -24.43 8.90 -18.32
N TYR A 71 -23.43 9.08 -17.46
CA TYR A 71 -23.54 8.83 -16.02
C TYR A 71 -24.32 9.95 -15.33
N ASP A 72 -25.11 9.58 -14.33
CA ASP A 72 -25.82 10.49 -13.44
C ASP A 72 -24.94 10.89 -12.24
N ILE A 73 -24.11 9.95 -11.77
CA ILE A 73 -23.24 10.12 -10.60
C ILE A 73 -21.85 9.55 -10.92
N VAL A 74 -20.81 10.27 -10.48
CA VAL A 74 -19.43 9.79 -10.47
C VAL A 74 -18.88 9.85 -9.05
N GLY A 75 -18.60 8.69 -8.46
CA GLY A 75 -17.94 8.56 -7.16
C GLY A 75 -16.44 8.34 -7.36
N ILE A 76 -15.60 9.17 -6.74
CA ILE A 76 -14.14 9.12 -6.92
C ILE A 76 -13.48 8.87 -5.57
N THR A 77 -12.54 7.92 -5.55
CA THR A 77 -11.76 7.57 -4.36
C THR A 77 -10.27 7.49 -4.66
N GLY A 78 -9.47 7.59 -3.59
CA GLY A 78 -8.02 7.41 -3.64
C GLY A 78 -7.37 7.62 -2.28
N TYR A 79 -6.12 7.24 -2.17
CA TYR A 79 -5.27 7.61 -1.04
C TYR A 79 -4.80 9.07 -1.16
N SER A 80 -4.07 9.57 -0.16
CA SER A 80 -3.58 10.96 -0.15
C SER A 80 -2.80 11.33 -1.40
N ASP A 81 -2.03 10.39 -1.95
CA ASP A 81 -1.21 10.59 -3.15
C ASP A 81 -2.02 10.58 -4.46
N HIS A 82 -3.24 10.02 -4.42
CA HIS A 82 -4.17 10.01 -5.55
C HIS A 82 -5.10 11.23 -5.55
N LEU A 83 -5.10 12.02 -4.47
CA LEU A 83 -6.09 13.08 -4.28
C LEU A 83 -6.01 14.14 -5.37
N SER A 84 -4.81 14.62 -5.72
CA SER A 84 -4.65 15.63 -6.77
C SER A 84 -5.23 15.15 -8.11
N ARG A 85 -4.96 13.88 -8.49
CA ARG A 85 -5.55 13.28 -9.69
C ARG A 85 -7.07 13.15 -9.56
N GLY A 86 -7.56 12.72 -8.40
CA GLY A 86 -8.99 12.62 -8.12
C GLY A 86 -9.72 13.95 -8.28
N LEU A 87 -9.11 15.08 -7.87
CA LEU A 87 -9.68 16.42 -8.04
C LEU A 87 -9.77 16.82 -9.53
N ILE A 88 -8.75 16.51 -10.33
CA ILE A 88 -8.76 16.76 -11.78
C ILE A 88 -9.89 15.98 -12.47
N VAL A 89 -10.04 14.69 -12.13
CA VAL A 89 -11.14 13.87 -12.64
C VAL A 89 -12.49 14.44 -12.22
N ALA A 90 -12.61 14.86 -10.95
CA ALA A 90 -13.82 15.49 -10.44
C ALA A 90 -14.22 16.74 -11.23
N ASP A 91 -13.28 17.64 -11.46
CA ASP A 91 -13.53 18.87 -12.23
C ASP A 91 -13.97 18.57 -13.67
N ALA A 92 -13.37 17.56 -14.32
CA ALA A 92 -13.72 17.18 -15.67
C ALA A 92 -15.18 16.70 -15.79
N PHE A 93 -15.65 15.86 -14.86
CA PHE A 93 -17.04 15.38 -14.86
C PHE A 93 -18.03 16.48 -14.43
N ARG A 94 -17.69 17.32 -13.43
CA ARG A 94 -18.53 18.46 -13.06
C ARG A 94 -18.72 19.46 -14.19
N ALA A 95 -17.68 19.70 -14.98
CA ALA A 95 -17.78 20.58 -16.15
C ALA A 95 -18.80 20.07 -17.20
N ARG A 96 -19.18 18.79 -17.16
CA ARG A 96 -20.25 18.19 -17.98
C ARG A 96 -21.61 18.18 -17.29
N GLY A 97 -21.73 18.76 -16.08
CA GLY A 97 -22.98 18.78 -15.30
C GLY A 97 -23.31 17.45 -14.63
N ILE A 98 -22.34 16.52 -14.53
CA ILE A 98 -22.51 15.23 -13.87
C ILE A 98 -22.26 15.43 -12.37
N THR A 99 -23.12 14.81 -11.52
CA THR A 99 -22.95 14.88 -10.06
C THR A 99 -21.69 14.12 -9.63
N VAL A 100 -20.80 14.80 -8.91
CA VAL A 100 -19.53 14.22 -8.44
C VAL A 100 -19.50 14.09 -6.91
N VAL A 101 -19.09 12.93 -6.43
CA VAL A 101 -18.89 12.62 -5.02
C VAL A 101 -17.46 12.19 -4.77
N LEU A 102 -16.76 12.86 -3.86
CA LEU A 102 -15.43 12.47 -3.40
C LEU A 102 -15.52 11.67 -2.09
N GLY A 103 -14.80 10.55 -2.03
CA GLY A 103 -14.71 9.70 -0.84
C GLY A 103 -13.34 9.04 -0.69
N GLY A 104 -13.20 8.17 0.32
CA GLY A 104 -11.99 7.39 0.57
C GLY A 104 -10.97 8.06 1.48
N ALA A 105 -9.83 7.41 1.64
CA ALA A 105 -8.84 7.73 2.66
C ALA A 105 -8.20 9.13 2.46
N GLY A 106 -7.90 9.50 1.22
CA GLY A 106 -7.26 10.78 0.90
C GLY A 106 -8.13 11.97 1.26
N ILE A 107 -9.38 11.97 0.79
CA ILE A 107 -10.30 13.08 1.08
C ILE A 107 -10.79 13.08 2.54
N THR A 108 -10.83 11.91 3.18
CA THR A 108 -11.15 11.81 4.61
C THR A 108 -10.10 12.52 5.48
N ALA A 109 -8.82 12.41 5.11
CA ALA A 109 -7.74 13.10 5.81
C ALA A 109 -7.74 14.62 5.58
N ALA A 110 -8.13 15.07 4.39
CA ALA A 110 -8.09 16.49 3.99
C ALA A 110 -9.38 16.92 3.27
N PRO A 111 -10.55 16.94 3.97
CA PRO A 111 -11.84 17.23 3.32
C PRO A 111 -11.92 18.63 2.71
N HIS A 112 -11.16 19.59 3.27
CA HIS A 112 -11.10 20.96 2.78
C HIS A 112 -10.57 21.05 1.34
N LYS A 113 -9.71 20.12 0.91
CA LYS A 113 -9.16 20.08 -0.45
C LYS A 113 -10.20 19.71 -1.52
N GLY A 114 -11.29 19.04 -1.13
CA GLY A 114 -12.38 18.69 -2.05
C GLY A 114 -13.40 19.82 -2.26
N LYS A 115 -13.31 20.89 -1.48
CA LYS A 115 -14.24 22.03 -1.58
C LYS A 115 -14.11 22.72 -2.93
N GLY A 116 -15.23 22.81 -3.65
CA GLY A 116 -15.27 23.39 -5.00
C GLY A 116 -15.03 22.37 -6.14
N HIS A 117 -14.51 21.18 -5.83
CA HIS A 117 -14.25 20.12 -6.81
C HIS A 117 -15.35 19.04 -6.87
N ALA A 118 -16.23 18.96 -5.86
CA ALA A 118 -17.31 17.97 -5.83
C ALA A 118 -18.62 18.61 -5.37
N ASP A 119 -19.73 17.95 -5.69
CA ASP A 119 -21.06 18.32 -5.23
C ASP A 119 -21.31 17.79 -3.82
N SER A 120 -20.67 16.67 -3.47
CA SER A 120 -20.69 16.10 -2.13
C SER A 120 -19.36 15.45 -1.77
N ILE A 121 -19.02 15.48 -0.47
CA ILE A 121 -17.84 14.83 0.08
C ILE A 121 -18.27 13.84 1.16
N ILE A 122 -17.83 12.59 1.06
CA ILE A 122 -18.02 11.57 2.07
C ILE A 122 -16.75 11.45 2.90
N VAL A 123 -16.83 11.78 4.18
CA VAL A 123 -15.73 11.73 5.15
C VAL A 123 -15.92 10.52 6.06
N GLY A 124 -14.94 9.65 6.10
CA GLY A 124 -14.98 8.41 6.88
C GLY A 124 -15.53 7.23 6.07
N GLU A 125 -16.28 6.37 6.74
CA GLU A 125 -16.76 5.10 6.20
C GLU A 125 -18.04 5.29 5.35
N ALA A 126 -18.12 4.53 4.26
CA ALA A 126 -19.20 4.68 3.27
C ALA A 126 -20.48 3.92 3.63
N GLU A 127 -20.42 2.98 4.56
CA GLU A 127 -21.50 2.03 4.85
C GLU A 127 -22.84 2.71 5.19
N ALA A 128 -22.80 3.78 5.96
CA ALA A 128 -23.99 4.57 6.28
C ALA A 128 -24.17 5.77 5.35
N THR A 129 -23.06 6.38 4.94
CA THR A 129 -23.06 7.68 4.25
C THR A 129 -23.38 7.57 2.77
N TRP A 130 -22.92 6.52 2.07
CA TRP A 130 -23.21 6.32 0.66
C TRP A 130 -24.71 6.05 0.40
N PRO A 131 -25.40 5.12 1.11
CA PRO A 131 -26.85 4.96 0.97
C PRO A 131 -27.64 6.21 1.34
N GLN A 132 -27.17 7.00 2.33
CA GLN A 132 -27.78 8.28 2.68
C GLN A 132 -27.64 9.29 1.53
N PHE A 133 -26.44 9.44 0.96
CA PHE A 133 -26.20 10.31 -0.19
C PHE A 133 -27.12 9.95 -1.36
N LEU A 134 -27.25 8.65 -1.71
CA LEU A 134 -28.14 8.23 -2.80
C LEU A 134 -29.61 8.60 -2.56
N ARG A 135 -30.13 8.42 -1.32
CA ARG A 135 -31.50 8.86 -0.98
C ARG A 135 -31.67 10.37 -1.12
N ASP A 136 -30.65 11.13 -0.71
CA ASP A 136 -30.71 12.60 -0.78
C ASP A 136 -30.54 13.09 -2.22
N PHE A 137 -29.75 12.40 -3.04
CA PHE A 137 -29.65 12.64 -4.48
C PHE A 137 -31.00 12.45 -5.18
N GLU A 138 -31.70 11.31 -4.93
CA GLU A 138 -33.03 11.06 -5.46
C GLU A 138 -34.05 12.13 -5.03
N ALA A 139 -33.92 12.63 -3.83
CA ALA A 139 -34.80 13.66 -3.28
C ALA A 139 -34.38 15.11 -3.65
N GLY A 140 -33.30 15.30 -4.40
CA GLY A 140 -32.80 16.62 -4.80
C GLY A 140 -32.31 17.48 -3.63
N ARG A 141 -31.88 16.86 -2.51
CA ARG A 141 -31.44 17.56 -1.28
C ARG A 141 -30.08 17.11 -0.77
N MET A 142 -29.13 16.88 -1.68
CA MET A 142 -27.77 16.48 -1.34
C MET A 142 -27.11 17.46 -0.38
N ALA A 143 -26.46 16.91 0.65
CA ALA A 143 -25.61 17.71 1.53
C ALA A 143 -24.18 17.84 0.93
N PRO A 144 -23.51 18.98 1.14
CA PRO A 144 -22.14 19.17 0.65
C PRO A 144 -21.12 18.24 1.33
N ILE A 145 -21.40 17.79 2.55
CA ILE A 145 -20.54 16.87 3.31
C ILE A 145 -21.41 15.86 4.07
N TYR A 146 -21.09 14.59 3.92
CA TYR A 146 -21.62 13.50 4.71
C TYR A 146 -20.52 12.98 5.66
N ARG A 147 -20.86 12.79 6.94
CA ARG A 147 -19.98 12.24 7.96
C ARG A 147 -20.71 11.15 8.72
N SER A 148 -20.03 10.04 8.96
CA SER A 148 -20.56 8.97 9.81
C SER A 148 -19.59 8.70 10.95
N PRO A 149 -20.08 8.39 12.14
CA PRO A 149 -19.25 7.77 13.15
C PRO A 149 -18.72 6.44 12.64
N LEU A 150 -17.64 5.96 13.24
CA LEU A 150 -17.11 4.63 12.93
C LEU A 150 -18.16 3.58 13.26
N THR A 151 -18.44 2.67 12.33
CA THR A 151 -19.37 1.57 12.60
C THR A 151 -18.67 0.45 13.37
N ASP A 152 -19.31 -0.06 14.40
CA ASP A 152 -18.82 -1.24 15.12
C ASP A 152 -19.04 -2.55 14.33
N ARG A 153 -19.85 -2.52 13.28
CA ARG A 153 -20.31 -3.69 12.53
C ARG A 153 -19.98 -3.60 11.05
N ILE A 154 -18.69 -3.69 10.73
CA ILE A 154 -18.25 -3.66 9.32
C ILE A 154 -18.77 -4.87 8.51
N GLY A 155 -19.18 -5.94 9.19
CA GLY A 155 -19.77 -7.13 8.57
C GLY A 155 -21.26 -7.04 8.26
N ASP A 156 -21.95 -5.97 8.66
CA ASP A 156 -23.37 -5.75 8.26
C ASP A 156 -23.46 -5.19 6.82
N ALA A 157 -22.35 -4.76 6.24
CA ALA A 157 -22.32 -4.29 4.86
C ALA A 157 -22.43 -5.47 3.87
N PRO A 158 -23.12 -5.27 2.74
CA PRO A 158 -23.10 -6.24 1.64
C PRO A 158 -21.69 -6.53 1.16
N PRO A 159 -21.43 -7.73 0.60
CA PRO A 159 -20.11 -8.04 0.06
C PRO A 159 -19.74 -7.10 -1.11
N PRO A 160 -18.45 -6.85 -1.33
CA PRO A 160 -17.98 -6.09 -2.48
C PRO A 160 -18.47 -6.69 -3.80
N ARG A 161 -18.87 -5.83 -4.75
CA ARG A 161 -19.31 -6.24 -6.09
C ARG A 161 -18.22 -5.99 -7.12
N TRP A 162 -17.88 -7.04 -7.85
CA TRP A 162 -16.82 -7.03 -8.87
C TRP A 162 -17.35 -7.16 -10.29
N ASP A 163 -18.68 -7.22 -10.47
CA ASP A 163 -19.35 -7.67 -11.70
C ASP A 163 -18.82 -6.96 -12.95
N SER A 164 -18.64 -5.64 -12.89
CA SER A 164 -18.25 -4.84 -14.05
C SER A 164 -16.76 -4.94 -14.43
N ILE A 165 -15.92 -5.57 -13.61
CA ILE A 165 -14.49 -5.78 -13.88
C ILE A 165 -14.04 -7.23 -13.71
N SER A 166 -14.94 -8.15 -13.38
CA SER A 166 -14.61 -9.55 -13.10
C SER A 166 -13.82 -10.21 -14.23
N ASP A 167 -14.20 -9.94 -15.48
CA ASP A 167 -13.58 -10.53 -16.66
C ASP A 167 -12.14 -10.09 -16.89
N ILE A 168 -11.78 -8.89 -16.44
CA ILE A 168 -10.42 -8.36 -16.60
C ILE A 168 -9.54 -8.60 -15.37
N MET A 169 -10.13 -8.93 -14.21
CA MET A 169 -9.39 -9.02 -12.95
C MET A 169 -8.21 -10.00 -12.97
N PRO A 170 -8.34 -11.25 -13.48
CA PRO A 170 -7.26 -12.22 -13.43
C PRO A 170 -5.98 -11.79 -14.17
N ASP A 171 -6.14 -11.02 -15.25
CA ASP A 171 -5.03 -10.55 -16.08
C ASP A 171 -4.55 -9.14 -15.69
N SER A 172 -5.41 -8.37 -15.01
CA SER A 172 -5.14 -6.97 -14.68
C SER A 172 -4.60 -6.74 -13.27
N TYR A 173 -4.78 -7.69 -12.35
CA TYR A 173 -4.33 -7.55 -10.97
C TYR A 173 -3.53 -8.77 -10.51
N LYS A 174 -2.45 -8.50 -9.76
CA LYS A 174 -1.65 -9.57 -9.13
C LYS A 174 -2.39 -10.23 -7.97
N SER A 175 -3.24 -9.45 -7.26
CA SER A 175 -3.98 -9.92 -6.09
C SER A 175 -5.40 -9.38 -6.09
N GLY A 176 -6.36 -10.23 -5.76
CA GLY A 176 -7.67 -9.81 -5.27
C GLY A 176 -7.54 -9.21 -3.87
N SER A 177 -8.60 -8.55 -3.40
CA SER A 177 -8.60 -7.87 -2.11
C SER A 177 -9.83 -8.27 -1.28
N VAL A 178 -9.62 -8.66 -0.02
CA VAL A 178 -10.68 -8.98 0.95
C VAL A 178 -10.38 -8.27 2.25
N GLU A 179 -11.30 -7.45 2.72
CA GLU A 179 -11.18 -6.81 4.03
C GLU A 179 -11.52 -7.79 5.15
N THR A 180 -10.67 -7.84 6.17
CA THR A 180 -10.91 -8.67 7.37
C THR A 180 -11.20 -7.83 8.59
N SER A 181 -10.53 -6.69 8.75
CA SER A 181 -10.69 -5.83 9.91
C SER A 181 -10.25 -4.40 9.60
N ARG A 182 -10.73 -3.45 10.40
CA ARG A 182 -10.31 -2.03 10.42
C ARG A 182 -9.84 -1.63 11.79
N GLY A 183 -8.91 -0.67 11.82
CA GLY A 183 -8.31 -0.12 13.02
C GLY A 183 -6.98 -0.76 13.37
N CYS A 184 -6.23 -0.09 14.25
CA CYS A 184 -4.94 -0.57 14.72
C CYS A 184 -4.77 -0.22 16.19
N PRO A 185 -4.38 -1.17 17.08
CA PRO A 185 -4.25 -0.87 18.51
C PRO A 185 -3.07 0.07 18.82
N PHE A 186 -2.15 0.24 17.88
CA PHE A 186 -0.99 1.13 18.02
C PHE A 186 -1.33 2.57 17.62
N ASP A 187 -0.50 3.51 18.10
CA ASP A 187 -0.68 4.96 17.95
C ASP A 187 0.57 5.64 17.36
N CYS A 188 1.20 5.00 16.39
CA CYS A 188 2.39 5.56 15.73
C CYS A 188 2.13 6.98 15.23
N GLU A 189 3.07 7.92 15.51
CA GLU A 189 2.89 9.35 15.27
C GLU A 189 2.66 9.71 13.80
N PHE A 190 3.35 9.00 12.89
CA PHE A 190 3.28 9.23 11.44
C PHE A 190 2.11 8.54 10.76
N CYS A 191 1.37 7.67 11.46
CA CYS A 191 0.33 6.83 10.88
C CYS A 191 -1.06 7.46 11.01
N ASP A 192 -1.78 7.52 9.91
CA ASP A 192 -3.14 8.07 9.84
C ASP A 192 -4.24 7.03 10.12
N VAL A 193 -3.91 5.73 10.14
CA VAL A 193 -4.85 4.62 10.31
C VAL A 193 -5.65 4.74 11.60
N TRP A 194 -4.97 4.84 12.74
CA TRP A 194 -5.66 4.91 14.03
C TRP A 194 -6.48 6.20 14.22
N LYS A 195 -6.13 7.26 13.50
CA LYS A 195 -6.93 8.50 13.44
C LYS A 195 -8.20 8.31 12.62
N LYS A 196 -8.12 7.60 11.49
CA LYS A 196 -9.25 7.39 10.57
C LYS A 196 -10.18 6.26 11.01
N PHE A 197 -9.61 5.14 11.49
CA PHE A 197 -10.34 3.91 11.75
C PHE A 197 -10.40 3.52 13.23
N GLY A 198 -9.78 4.33 14.11
CA GLY A 198 -9.74 4.08 15.55
C GLY A 198 -8.72 3.04 15.99
N ARG A 199 -8.57 2.92 17.31
CA ARG A 199 -7.65 1.97 17.96
C ARG A 199 -8.31 0.64 18.31
N LYS A 200 -9.65 0.58 18.33
CA LYS A 200 -10.41 -0.65 18.52
C LYS A 200 -10.43 -1.43 17.21
N MET A 201 -9.95 -2.65 17.25
CA MET A 201 -10.06 -3.55 16.10
C MET A 201 -11.53 -3.91 15.86
N ARG A 202 -12.04 -3.62 14.68
CA ARG A 202 -13.39 -3.98 14.23
C ARG A 202 -13.27 -5.04 13.15
N THR A 203 -13.91 -6.17 13.33
CA THR A 203 -13.67 -7.38 12.53
C THR A 203 -14.90 -7.76 11.73
N LYS A 204 -14.69 -8.24 10.51
CA LYS A 204 -15.73 -8.84 9.67
C LYS A 204 -16.00 -10.27 10.10
N PRO A 205 -17.24 -10.77 10.07
CA PRO A 205 -17.55 -12.17 10.38
C PRO A 205 -16.74 -13.14 9.52
N VAL A 206 -16.14 -14.15 10.15
CA VAL A 206 -15.32 -15.16 9.45
C VAL A 206 -16.03 -15.79 8.25
N PRO A 207 -17.32 -16.20 8.36
CA PRO A 207 -18.05 -16.76 7.21
C PRO A 207 -18.11 -15.79 6.01
N GLN A 208 -18.30 -14.49 6.25
CA GLN A 208 -18.33 -13.49 5.18
C GLN A 208 -16.97 -13.35 4.50
N VAL A 209 -15.87 -13.31 5.28
CA VAL A 209 -14.51 -13.29 4.73
C VAL A 209 -14.29 -14.48 3.80
N LEU A 210 -14.70 -15.69 4.20
CA LEU A 210 -14.56 -16.88 3.39
C LEU A 210 -15.39 -16.85 2.11
N GLU A 211 -16.61 -16.30 2.15
CA GLU A 211 -17.46 -16.18 0.95
C GLU A 211 -16.88 -15.15 -0.05
N GLU A 212 -16.31 -14.04 0.44
CA GLU A 212 -15.63 -13.08 -0.41
C GLU A 212 -14.39 -13.71 -1.07
N ILE A 213 -13.61 -14.52 -0.33
CA ILE A 213 -12.46 -15.28 -0.87
C ILE A 213 -12.91 -16.27 -1.94
N LYS A 214 -13.99 -17.04 -1.71
CA LYS A 214 -14.57 -17.96 -2.70
C LYS A 214 -15.06 -17.22 -3.96
N THR A 215 -15.59 -16.01 -3.80
CA THR A 215 -16.00 -15.18 -4.93
C THR A 215 -14.80 -14.81 -5.80
N LEU A 216 -13.69 -14.40 -5.20
CA LEU A 216 -12.46 -14.08 -5.93
C LEU A 216 -11.80 -15.32 -6.56
N GLU A 217 -11.93 -16.50 -5.93
CA GLU A 217 -11.51 -17.78 -6.54
C GLU A 217 -12.31 -18.10 -7.79
N ARG A 218 -13.64 -17.93 -7.75
CA ARG A 218 -14.53 -18.12 -8.92
C ARG A 218 -14.22 -17.14 -10.06
N ILE A 219 -13.79 -15.91 -9.74
CA ILE A 219 -13.31 -14.93 -10.73
C ILE A 219 -11.98 -15.38 -11.34
N GLY A 220 -11.21 -16.25 -10.67
CA GLY A 220 -9.94 -16.76 -11.17
C GLY A 220 -8.70 -16.11 -10.52
N MET A 221 -8.89 -15.34 -9.45
CA MET A 221 -7.75 -14.78 -8.70
C MET A 221 -6.94 -15.90 -8.05
N LYS A 222 -5.61 -15.75 -8.05
CA LYS A 222 -4.67 -16.75 -7.50
C LYS A 222 -3.98 -16.28 -6.23
N ARG A 223 -4.04 -15.01 -5.94
CA ARG A 223 -3.47 -14.39 -4.75
C ARG A 223 -4.48 -13.43 -4.15
N ILE A 224 -4.51 -13.38 -2.82
CA ILE A 224 -5.37 -12.49 -2.05
C ILE A 224 -4.53 -11.63 -1.12
N TYR A 225 -4.74 -10.33 -1.19
CA TYR A 225 -4.35 -9.40 -0.16
C TYR A 225 -5.49 -9.29 0.86
N LEU A 226 -5.24 -9.73 2.09
CA LEU A 226 -6.17 -9.47 3.18
C LEU A 226 -5.99 -8.01 3.62
N ALA A 227 -6.89 -7.16 3.14
CA ALA A 227 -6.89 -5.74 3.43
C ALA A 227 -7.24 -5.53 4.91
N THR A 228 -6.29 -5.06 5.66
CA THR A 228 -6.38 -4.84 7.11
C THR A 228 -5.24 -3.91 7.53
N ASP A 229 -5.48 -3.10 8.54
CA ASP A 229 -4.44 -2.19 9.05
C ASP A 229 -3.38 -2.91 9.91
N ASN A 230 -3.76 -4.04 10.49
CA ASN A 230 -2.89 -4.94 11.23
C ASN A 230 -3.62 -6.27 11.47
N PHE A 231 -3.36 -7.28 10.66
CA PHE A 231 -4.08 -8.55 10.70
C PHE A 231 -4.03 -9.23 12.07
N ILE A 232 -2.88 -9.15 12.74
CA ILE A 232 -2.70 -9.73 14.08
C ILE A 232 -3.02 -8.76 15.23
N GLY A 233 -3.58 -7.58 14.91
CA GLY A 233 -4.05 -6.62 15.93
C GLY A 233 -5.18 -7.14 16.81
N ALA A 234 -5.95 -8.14 16.31
CA ALA A 234 -6.91 -8.95 17.04
C ALA A 234 -6.51 -10.44 16.97
N PRO A 235 -5.56 -10.94 17.78
CA PRO A 235 -4.93 -12.23 17.56
C PRO A 235 -5.90 -13.42 17.56
N LYS A 236 -6.90 -13.42 18.45
CA LYS A 236 -7.90 -14.49 18.49
C LYS A 236 -8.67 -14.55 17.18
N TYR A 237 -9.16 -13.42 16.69
CA TYR A 237 -9.90 -13.33 15.43
C TYR A 237 -9.03 -13.77 14.24
N ALA A 238 -7.78 -13.32 14.17
CA ALA A 238 -6.85 -13.72 13.12
C ALA A 238 -6.65 -15.25 13.07
N LYS A 239 -6.45 -15.89 14.25
CA LYS A 239 -6.36 -17.35 14.36
C LYS A 239 -7.66 -18.04 13.91
N ASP A 240 -8.83 -17.50 14.28
CA ASP A 240 -10.12 -18.06 13.87
C ASP A 240 -10.31 -17.98 12.34
N VAL A 241 -9.93 -16.85 11.71
CA VAL A 241 -9.91 -16.71 10.24
C VAL A 241 -8.99 -17.75 9.60
N LEU A 242 -7.75 -17.89 10.09
CA LEU A 242 -6.76 -18.80 9.52
C LEU A 242 -7.17 -20.26 9.65
N ARG A 243 -7.70 -20.68 10.81
CA ARG A 243 -8.22 -22.05 11.03
C ARG A 243 -9.38 -22.38 10.09
N ALA A 244 -10.23 -21.40 9.78
CA ALA A 244 -11.33 -21.58 8.87
C ALA A 244 -10.89 -21.53 7.39
N LEU A 245 -9.87 -20.71 7.07
CA LEU A 245 -9.37 -20.50 5.72
C LEU A 245 -8.56 -21.70 5.21
N ALA A 246 -7.66 -22.26 6.00
CA ALA A 246 -6.75 -23.32 5.57
C ALA A 246 -7.48 -24.53 4.93
N PRO A 247 -8.53 -25.12 5.56
CA PRO A 247 -9.25 -26.24 4.96
C PRO A 247 -10.12 -25.84 3.76
N VAL A 248 -10.51 -24.59 3.62
CA VAL A 248 -11.24 -24.09 2.45
C VAL A 248 -10.27 -23.92 1.29
N ASN A 249 -9.14 -23.26 1.51
CA ASN A 249 -8.13 -23.00 0.49
C ASN A 249 -7.54 -24.31 -0.08
N SER A 250 -7.31 -25.32 0.77
CA SER A 250 -6.80 -26.64 0.32
C SER A 250 -7.74 -27.40 -0.63
N LYS A 251 -9.04 -27.06 -0.64
CA LYS A 251 -10.05 -27.67 -1.53
C LYS A 251 -10.20 -26.95 -2.87
N PHE A 252 -9.64 -25.77 -3.03
CA PHE A 252 -9.67 -25.08 -4.31
C PHE A 252 -8.85 -25.86 -5.34
N ARG A 253 -9.29 -25.82 -6.58
CA ARG A 253 -8.55 -26.43 -7.68
C ARG A 253 -7.09 -25.97 -7.74
N TYR A 254 -6.88 -24.70 -7.40
CA TYR A 254 -5.59 -24.05 -7.27
C TYR A 254 -5.57 -23.28 -5.96
N PRO A 255 -4.95 -23.82 -4.91
CA PRO A 255 -4.84 -23.10 -3.65
C PRO A 255 -4.24 -21.73 -3.84
N MET A 256 -4.94 -20.71 -3.34
CA MET A 256 -4.49 -19.32 -3.44
C MET A 256 -3.40 -19.02 -2.42
N SER A 257 -2.50 -18.11 -2.76
CA SER A 257 -1.55 -17.54 -1.80
C SER A 257 -2.12 -16.28 -1.16
N PHE A 258 -1.72 -16.01 0.08
CA PHE A 258 -2.19 -14.89 0.87
C PHE A 258 -1.06 -13.98 1.31
N MET A 259 -1.40 -12.71 1.51
CA MET A 259 -0.54 -11.70 2.12
C MET A 259 -1.38 -10.73 2.95
N ALA A 260 -0.79 -10.16 4.01
CA ALA A 260 -1.43 -9.16 4.86
C ALA A 260 -0.40 -8.24 5.51
N GLU A 261 -0.89 -7.12 6.06
CA GLU A 261 -0.09 -6.25 6.92
C GLU A 261 -0.06 -6.78 8.34
N LEU A 262 1.14 -6.93 8.88
CA LEU A 262 1.41 -7.44 10.22
C LEU A 262 2.48 -6.59 10.91
N THR A 263 2.75 -6.93 12.17
CA THR A 263 3.83 -6.32 12.95
C THR A 263 4.89 -7.36 13.35
N LEU A 264 6.08 -6.91 13.74
CA LEU A 264 7.17 -7.77 14.24
C LEU A 264 6.78 -8.61 15.47
N THR A 265 5.67 -8.29 16.14
CA THR A 265 5.15 -9.11 17.24
C THR A 265 4.76 -10.52 16.79
N LEU A 266 4.57 -10.74 15.48
CA LEU A 266 4.36 -12.06 14.89
C LEU A 266 5.42 -13.08 15.31
N ALA A 267 6.70 -12.68 15.37
CA ALA A 267 7.80 -13.56 15.77
C ALA A 267 7.66 -14.18 17.17
N GLN A 268 6.76 -13.66 18.00
CA GLN A 268 6.51 -14.13 19.37
C GLN A 268 5.31 -15.09 19.47
N ASP A 269 4.59 -15.33 18.37
CA ASP A 269 3.40 -16.20 18.36
C ASP A 269 3.59 -17.33 17.33
N THR A 270 4.22 -18.43 17.80
CA THR A 270 4.50 -19.63 17.00
C THR A 270 3.24 -20.21 16.38
N GLU A 271 2.15 -20.29 17.16
CA GLU A 271 0.86 -20.80 16.63
C GLU A 271 0.33 -19.94 15.46
N MET A 272 0.46 -18.61 15.57
CA MET A 272 0.06 -17.69 14.48
C MET A 272 0.89 -17.95 13.23
N MET A 273 2.21 -18.13 13.36
CA MET A 273 3.09 -18.42 12.22
C MET A 273 2.73 -19.76 11.57
N GLU A 274 2.46 -20.79 12.36
CA GLU A 274 2.03 -22.09 11.85
C GLU A 274 0.69 -22.01 11.11
N LEU A 275 -0.29 -21.28 11.67
CA LEU A 275 -1.60 -21.08 11.03
C LEU A 275 -1.49 -20.26 9.73
N LEU A 276 -0.66 -19.22 9.68
CA LEU A 276 -0.38 -18.48 8.46
C LEU A 276 0.23 -19.39 7.38
N ALA A 277 1.19 -20.24 7.77
CA ALA A 277 1.83 -21.19 6.86
C ALA A 277 0.82 -22.22 6.31
N GLN A 278 -0.04 -22.78 7.18
CA GLN A 278 -1.11 -23.70 6.80
C GLN A 278 -2.17 -23.06 5.87
N ALA A 279 -2.46 -21.78 6.08
CA ALA A 279 -3.38 -21.03 5.23
C ALA A 279 -2.77 -20.59 3.88
N ASN A 280 -1.50 -20.94 3.62
CA ASN A 280 -0.76 -20.61 2.41
C ASN A 280 -0.38 -19.12 2.29
N PHE A 281 -0.04 -18.48 3.41
CA PHE A 281 0.64 -17.20 3.34
C PHE A 281 2.06 -17.41 2.80
N THR A 282 2.47 -16.51 1.90
CA THR A 282 3.81 -16.54 1.31
C THR A 282 4.54 -15.22 1.52
N ARG A 283 3.81 -14.15 1.78
CA ARG A 283 4.35 -12.80 2.02
C ARG A 283 3.67 -12.14 3.21
N VAL A 284 4.45 -11.34 3.93
CA VAL A 284 3.98 -10.51 5.04
C VAL A 284 4.53 -9.10 4.90
N LEU A 285 3.64 -8.09 5.01
CA LEU A 285 4.05 -6.70 5.02
C LEU A 285 4.30 -6.29 6.46
N ILE A 286 5.52 -5.84 6.77
CA ILE A 286 5.90 -5.45 8.13
C ILE A 286 6.50 -4.06 8.14
N GLY A 287 5.90 -3.18 8.94
CA GLY A 287 6.46 -1.87 9.23
C GLY A 287 7.65 -2.00 10.19
N LEU A 288 8.87 -1.94 9.66
CA LEU A 288 10.12 -1.94 10.40
C LEU A 288 10.50 -0.52 10.84
N GLU A 289 10.27 0.42 9.96
CA GLU A 289 10.41 1.87 10.03
C GLU A 289 11.86 2.33 10.18
N SER A 290 12.53 2.07 11.31
CA SER A 290 13.90 2.51 11.55
C SER A 290 14.70 1.48 12.32
N THR A 291 16.01 1.48 12.10
CA THR A 291 17.01 0.76 12.92
C THR A 291 17.45 1.58 14.14
N ASN A 292 17.08 2.86 14.19
CA ASN A 292 17.41 3.77 15.29
C ASN A 292 16.32 3.69 16.36
N GLU A 293 16.67 3.20 17.55
CA GLU A 293 15.73 3.09 18.67
C GLU A 293 15.13 4.43 19.10
N ASP A 294 15.89 5.52 19.03
CA ASP A 294 15.39 6.84 19.43
C ASP A 294 14.36 7.37 18.42
N SER A 295 14.53 7.08 17.13
CA SER A 295 13.52 7.33 16.10
C SER A 295 12.25 6.51 16.33
N LEU A 296 12.38 5.23 16.73
CA LEU A 296 11.24 4.38 17.08
C LEU A 296 10.50 4.86 18.34
N LYS A 297 11.23 5.34 19.36
CA LYS A 297 10.64 5.92 20.59
C LYS A 297 9.91 7.22 20.29
N GLU A 298 10.55 8.13 19.52
CA GLU A 298 9.98 9.39 19.08
C GLU A 298 8.63 9.18 18.39
N THR A 299 8.58 8.25 17.45
CA THR A 299 7.40 7.99 16.64
C THR A 299 6.41 7.02 17.28
N ARG A 300 6.62 6.64 18.53
CA ARG A 300 5.76 5.71 19.28
C ARG A 300 5.62 4.32 18.64
N LYS A 301 6.60 3.88 17.84
CA LYS A 301 6.65 2.52 17.25
C LYS A 301 7.16 1.50 18.30
N ARG A 302 6.51 1.45 19.44
CA ARG A 302 6.95 0.71 20.64
C ARG A 302 7.03 -0.80 20.43
N GLN A 303 6.22 -1.36 19.52
CA GLN A 303 6.21 -2.80 19.22
C GLN A 303 7.53 -3.27 18.59
N ASN A 304 8.30 -2.38 17.98
CA ASN A 304 9.60 -2.70 17.39
C ASN A 304 10.76 -2.59 18.38
N LEU A 305 10.55 -1.96 19.56
CA LEU A 305 11.58 -1.79 20.60
C LEU A 305 11.80 -3.04 21.46
N ARG A 306 10.98 -4.08 21.31
CA ARG A 306 11.05 -5.28 22.16
C ARG A 306 11.89 -6.36 21.51
N GLY A 307 13.10 -6.59 22.02
CA GLY A 307 14.01 -7.64 21.55
C GLY A 307 14.65 -7.34 20.18
N ASP A 308 15.51 -8.22 19.73
CA ASP A 308 16.27 -8.06 18.50
C ASP A 308 15.40 -8.13 17.25
N MET A 309 15.41 -7.08 16.45
CA MET A 309 14.64 -7.00 15.20
C MET A 309 15.19 -7.93 14.12
N ILE A 310 16.50 -8.16 14.06
CA ILE A 310 17.13 -9.08 13.11
C ILE A 310 16.68 -10.50 13.38
N GLU A 311 16.76 -10.92 14.65
CA GLU A 311 16.32 -12.25 15.08
C GLU A 311 14.84 -12.48 14.74
N LYS A 312 13.98 -11.49 15.02
CA LYS A 312 12.55 -11.59 14.69
C LYS A 312 12.29 -11.73 13.20
N CYS A 313 12.98 -10.96 12.36
CA CYS A 313 12.85 -11.08 10.91
C CYS A 313 13.29 -12.47 10.43
N ARG A 314 14.41 -12.99 10.95
CA ARG A 314 14.90 -14.34 10.64
C ARG A 314 13.92 -15.41 11.11
N THR A 315 13.35 -15.27 12.29
CA THR A 315 12.32 -16.18 12.82
C THR A 315 11.10 -16.21 11.91
N ILE A 316 10.57 -15.06 11.50
CA ILE A 316 9.45 -14.98 10.55
C ILE A 316 9.83 -15.60 9.20
N GLY A 317 11.02 -15.27 8.70
CA GLY A 317 11.54 -15.80 7.43
C GLY A 317 11.73 -17.31 7.43
N SER A 318 12.01 -17.93 8.60
CA SER A 318 12.23 -19.38 8.71
C SER A 318 11.00 -20.22 8.34
N TYR A 319 9.80 -19.63 8.37
CA TYR A 319 8.54 -20.21 7.91
C TYR A 319 8.30 -20.05 6.39
N GLY A 320 9.25 -19.47 5.66
CA GLY A 320 9.11 -19.20 4.22
C GLY A 320 8.32 -17.92 3.90
N PHE A 321 8.04 -17.08 4.89
CA PHE A 321 7.37 -15.81 4.64
C PHE A 321 8.37 -14.78 4.11
N SER A 322 8.20 -14.38 2.87
CA SER A 322 8.93 -13.26 2.32
C SER A 322 8.46 -11.97 2.97
N ILE A 323 9.36 -11.30 3.69
CA ILE A 323 9.06 -10.04 4.37
C ILE A 323 9.15 -8.89 3.35
N LEU A 324 8.01 -8.21 3.12
CA LEU A 324 8.00 -6.88 2.52
C LEU A 324 8.24 -5.88 3.66
N GLY A 325 9.50 -5.60 3.93
CA GLY A 325 9.92 -4.79 5.08
C GLY A 325 9.91 -3.30 4.74
N SER A 326 8.98 -2.54 5.33
CA SER A 326 8.93 -1.08 5.14
C SER A 326 9.90 -0.38 6.09
N LEU A 327 10.83 0.40 5.52
CA LEU A 327 11.80 1.22 6.23
C LEU A 327 11.65 2.68 5.79
N ILE A 328 11.89 3.59 6.72
CA ILE A 328 11.76 5.04 6.51
C ILE A 328 13.04 5.71 6.97
N VAL A 329 13.52 6.70 6.21
CA VAL A 329 14.60 7.61 6.61
C VAL A 329 14.06 9.02 6.77
N GLY A 330 14.67 9.81 7.66
CA GLY A 330 14.34 11.23 7.86
C GLY A 330 13.56 11.51 9.14
N PHE A 331 13.55 10.61 10.10
CA PHE A 331 13.08 10.90 11.47
C PHE A 331 14.01 11.93 12.15
N ASP A 332 13.51 12.61 13.17
CA ASP A 332 14.25 13.68 13.85
C ASP A 332 15.56 13.19 14.50
N ASN A 333 15.64 11.90 14.82
CA ASN A 333 16.86 11.30 15.38
C ASN A 333 17.80 10.68 14.34
N ASP A 334 17.43 10.66 13.06
CA ASP A 334 18.26 10.12 12.00
C ASP A 334 19.39 11.10 11.63
N GLY A 335 20.63 10.64 11.72
CA GLY A 335 21.81 11.30 11.16
C GLY A 335 22.29 10.57 9.90
N HIS A 336 23.40 11.01 9.31
CA HIS A 336 23.96 10.45 8.07
C HIS A 336 24.24 8.93 8.12
N GLY A 337 24.50 8.37 9.30
CA GLY A 337 24.72 6.92 9.47
C GLY A 337 23.48 6.05 9.21
N VAL A 338 22.26 6.62 9.19
CA VAL A 338 21.00 5.86 9.02
C VAL A 338 20.99 5.04 7.74
N PHE A 339 21.59 5.52 6.67
CA PHE A 339 21.64 4.83 5.38
C PHE A 339 22.49 3.56 5.42
N ASP A 340 23.62 3.62 6.13
CA ASP A 340 24.50 2.46 6.33
C ASP A 340 23.88 1.44 7.27
N ASP A 341 23.29 1.92 8.36
CA ASP A 341 22.63 1.08 9.36
C ASP A 341 21.44 0.33 8.75
N GLN A 342 20.62 1.00 7.94
CA GLN A 342 19.50 0.34 7.26
C GLN A 342 19.97 -0.66 6.20
N ALA A 343 20.99 -0.34 5.40
CA ALA A 343 21.52 -1.28 4.42
C ALA A 343 22.08 -2.55 5.10
N LYS A 344 22.83 -2.37 6.19
CA LYS A 344 23.36 -3.48 7.00
C LYS A 344 22.23 -4.32 7.60
N PHE A 345 21.24 -3.66 8.22
CA PHE A 345 20.09 -4.34 8.82
C PHE A 345 19.33 -5.20 7.80
N ILE A 346 19.03 -4.66 6.61
CA ILE A 346 18.33 -5.39 5.55
C ILE A 346 19.07 -6.66 5.17
N GLN A 347 20.40 -6.57 5.09
CA GLN A 347 21.26 -7.69 4.74
C GLN A 347 21.30 -8.74 5.86
N GLU A 348 21.51 -8.31 7.11
CA GLU A 348 21.59 -9.21 8.26
C GLU A 348 20.23 -9.81 8.64
N ALA A 349 19.15 -9.08 8.49
CA ALA A 349 17.79 -9.56 8.74
C ALA A 349 17.24 -10.45 7.60
N LEU A 350 18.00 -10.63 6.51
CA LEU A 350 17.65 -11.46 5.35
C LEU A 350 16.30 -11.06 4.72
N ILE A 351 16.05 -9.75 4.58
CA ILE A 351 14.79 -9.22 4.05
C ILE A 351 14.81 -9.27 2.52
N PRO A 352 14.02 -10.13 1.86
CA PRO A 352 14.08 -10.26 0.41
C PRO A 352 13.60 -9.01 -0.33
N ILE A 353 12.51 -8.39 0.16
CA ILE A 353 11.88 -7.24 -0.51
C ILE A 353 11.77 -6.06 0.46
N PRO A 354 12.85 -5.28 0.65
CA PRO A 354 12.76 -4.04 1.43
C PRO A 354 12.00 -2.96 0.65
N ARG A 355 11.13 -2.22 1.35
CA ARG A 355 10.49 -1.01 0.85
C ARG A 355 11.12 0.19 1.54
N LEU A 356 11.87 0.98 0.78
CA LEU A 356 12.59 2.13 1.31
C LEU A 356 11.79 3.40 1.03
N ASN A 357 11.56 4.19 2.07
CA ASN A 357 10.74 5.38 2.02
C ASN A 357 11.47 6.56 2.69
N ILE A 358 11.10 7.78 2.30
CA ILE A 358 11.48 9.00 2.99
C ILE A 358 10.27 9.45 3.82
N LEU A 359 10.51 9.90 5.05
CA LEU A 359 9.46 10.35 5.95
C LEU A 359 8.64 11.48 5.32
N ARG A 360 7.33 11.33 5.40
CA ARG A 360 6.35 12.32 4.96
C ARG A 360 5.31 12.51 6.05
N ALA A 361 5.00 13.75 6.36
CA ALA A 361 3.91 14.06 7.26
C ALA A 361 2.59 14.08 6.48
N LEU A 362 1.73 13.09 6.75
CA LEU A 362 0.42 12.98 6.12
C LEU A 362 -0.60 13.87 6.85
N ASP A 363 -1.49 14.51 6.10
CA ASP A 363 -2.58 15.31 6.67
C ASP A 363 -3.36 14.50 7.72
N GLY A 364 -3.61 15.09 8.88
CA GLY A 364 -4.36 14.50 9.98
C GLY A 364 -3.58 13.56 10.90
N THR A 365 -2.27 13.41 10.71
CA THR A 365 -1.39 12.68 11.65
C THR A 365 -0.84 13.59 12.75
N ASP A 366 -0.48 12.99 13.90
CA ASP A 366 0.19 13.74 14.97
C ASP A 366 1.53 14.33 14.51
N LEU A 367 2.25 13.61 13.61
CA LEU A 367 3.47 14.09 12.99
C LEU A 367 3.24 15.39 12.20
N TYR A 368 2.15 15.44 11.42
CA TYR A 368 1.79 16.64 10.66
C TYR A 368 1.54 17.83 11.57
N ASP A 369 0.75 17.62 12.63
CA ASP A 369 0.42 18.67 13.60
C ASP A 369 1.66 19.17 14.34
N ARG A 370 2.55 18.25 14.77
CA ARG A 370 3.81 18.60 15.44
C ARG A 370 4.74 19.40 14.53
N LEU A 371 4.97 18.92 13.31
CA LEU A 371 5.87 19.59 12.37
C LEU A 371 5.34 20.95 11.91
N ARG A 372 4.02 21.09 11.82
CA ARG A 372 3.38 22.37 11.53
C ARG A 372 3.59 23.36 12.68
N ALA A 373 3.42 22.91 13.92
CA ALA A 373 3.67 23.73 15.11
C ALA A 373 5.13 24.14 15.24
N ASP A 374 6.05 23.23 14.84
CA ASP A 374 7.51 23.49 14.83
C ASP A 374 7.96 24.40 13.66
N GLY A 375 7.06 24.80 12.74
CA GLY A 375 7.39 25.56 11.53
C GLY A 375 8.27 24.80 10.54
N ARG A 376 8.20 23.47 10.55
CA ARG A 376 9.03 22.55 9.73
C ARG A 376 8.27 21.85 8.62
N LEU A 377 6.96 22.11 8.51
CA LEU A 377 6.13 21.54 7.45
C LEU A 377 6.13 22.47 6.24
N ILE A 378 6.62 21.98 5.13
CA ILE A 378 6.77 22.74 3.88
C ILE A 378 5.44 22.86 3.16
N ASP A 379 5.10 24.09 2.74
CA ASP A 379 4.05 24.34 1.77
C ASP A 379 4.60 23.99 0.37
N MET A 380 4.26 22.81 -0.09
CA MET A 380 4.81 22.24 -1.33
C MET A 380 4.45 23.08 -2.56
N GLU A 381 3.23 23.63 -2.61
CA GLU A 381 2.74 24.41 -3.76
C GLU A 381 3.38 25.79 -3.86
N LYS A 382 3.76 26.39 -2.71
CA LYS A 382 4.46 27.67 -2.68
C LYS A 382 5.98 27.53 -2.84
N THR A 383 6.54 26.40 -2.44
CA THR A 383 7.98 26.15 -2.49
C THR A 383 8.44 25.67 -3.87
N TYR A 384 7.68 24.78 -4.49
CA TYR A 384 8.05 24.15 -5.75
C TYR A 384 7.15 24.59 -6.90
N SER A 385 7.71 24.74 -8.09
CA SER A 385 6.91 24.93 -9.30
C SER A 385 6.11 23.67 -9.64
N ARG A 386 5.05 23.81 -10.44
CA ARG A 386 4.25 22.67 -10.92
C ARG A 386 5.09 21.63 -11.66
N GLU A 387 6.09 22.07 -12.44
CA GLU A 387 6.99 21.17 -13.16
C GLU A 387 7.87 20.37 -12.19
N GLU A 388 8.40 21.03 -11.18
CA GLU A 388 9.18 20.38 -10.12
C GLU A 388 8.32 19.38 -9.37
N LEU A 389 7.13 19.75 -8.90
CA LEU A 389 6.21 18.83 -8.20
C LEU A 389 5.89 17.57 -9.02
N ARG A 390 5.68 17.70 -10.34
CA ARG A 390 5.47 16.55 -11.22
C ARG A 390 6.71 15.68 -11.39
N SER A 391 7.90 16.26 -11.28
CA SER A 391 9.17 15.55 -11.45
C SER A 391 9.73 14.94 -10.16
N LEU A 392 9.22 15.36 -8.99
CA LEU A 392 9.64 14.84 -7.70
C LEU A 392 9.29 13.36 -7.57
N THR A 393 10.27 12.54 -7.24
CA THR A 393 10.11 11.08 -7.18
C THR A 393 9.56 10.62 -5.84
N LEU A 394 10.01 11.29 -4.77
CA LEU A 394 9.67 10.96 -3.39
C LEU A 394 9.39 12.28 -2.65
N HIS A 395 8.13 12.51 -2.36
CA HIS A 395 7.72 13.78 -1.75
C HIS A 395 7.85 13.72 -0.23
N SER A 396 8.91 14.28 0.31
CA SER A 396 8.92 14.69 1.71
C SER A 396 8.51 16.15 1.82
N ASN A 397 7.62 16.45 2.75
CA ASN A 397 7.09 17.79 2.98
C ASN A 397 7.61 18.41 4.29
N LEU A 398 8.80 18.00 4.75
CA LEU A 398 9.34 18.46 6.03
C LEU A 398 10.80 18.91 5.95
N ILE A 399 11.19 19.81 6.86
CA ILE A 399 12.58 20.16 7.14
C ILE A 399 13.12 19.16 8.17
N PHE A 400 14.19 18.46 7.83
CA PHE A 400 14.85 17.49 8.70
C PHE A 400 15.69 18.18 9.77
N ARG A 401 15.92 17.52 10.93
CA ARG A 401 16.68 18.14 12.03
C ARG A 401 18.18 17.98 11.94
N LYS A 402 18.65 16.82 11.45
CA LYS A 402 20.08 16.45 11.55
C LYS A 402 20.80 16.38 10.20
N MET A 403 20.11 16.68 9.12
CA MET A 403 20.67 16.73 7.77
C MET A 403 19.89 17.69 6.89
N LEU A 404 20.53 18.19 5.85
CA LEU A 404 19.87 18.95 4.80
C LEU A 404 18.99 18.02 3.96
N ARG A 405 17.98 18.58 3.30
CA ARG A 405 17.12 17.79 2.41
C ARG A 405 17.89 17.21 1.24
N SER A 406 18.83 17.99 0.68
CA SER A 406 19.75 17.53 -0.38
C SER A 406 20.60 16.34 0.07
N GLU A 407 21.14 16.38 1.30
CA GLU A 407 21.91 15.29 1.88
C GLU A 407 21.08 14.01 2.10
N LEU A 408 19.84 14.18 2.54
CA LEU A 408 18.93 13.05 2.71
C LEU A 408 18.62 12.35 1.38
N TYR A 409 18.31 13.11 0.32
CA TYR A 409 18.02 12.52 -1.00
C TYR A 409 19.26 11.88 -1.62
N GLU A 410 20.45 12.46 -1.42
CA GLU A 410 21.72 11.89 -1.86
C GLU A 410 22.06 10.58 -1.11
N GLY A 411 21.92 10.57 0.21
CA GLY A 411 22.08 9.38 1.05
C GLY A 411 21.06 8.30 0.73
N PHE A 412 19.82 8.68 0.45
CA PHE A 412 18.76 7.76 0.03
C PHE A 412 19.07 7.11 -1.32
N LEU A 413 19.60 7.84 -2.29
CA LEU A 413 20.07 7.25 -3.55
C LEU A 413 21.15 6.20 -3.29
N GLY A 414 22.14 6.51 -2.46
CA GLY A 414 23.20 5.56 -2.09
C GLY A 414 22.66 4.33 -1.36
N LEU A 415 21.64 4.49 -0.52
CA LEU A 415 20.94 3.37 0.13
C LEU A 415 20.24 2.47 -0.91
N GLN A 416 19.49 3.05 -1.86
CA GLN A 416 18.84 2.31 -2.94
C GLN A 416 19.85 1.51 -3.76
N GLU A 417 20.95 2.12 -4.18
CA GLU A 417 21.99 1.47 -4.97
C GLU A 417 22.64 0.30 -4.23
N ARG A 418 22.85 0.41 -2.92
CA ARG A 418 23.41 -0.68 -2.09
C ARG A 418 22.41 -1.83 -1.90
N VAL A 419 21.19 -1.50 -1.60
CA VAL A 419 20.16 -2.51 -1.30
C VAL A 419 19.76 -3.30 -2.54
N TRP A 420 19.64 -2.63 -3.70
CA TRP A 420 19.21 -3.23 -4.96
C TRP A 420 20.38 -3.64 -5.88
N ASN A 421 21.59 -3.68 -5.35
CA ASN A 421 22.74 -4.27 -6.01
C ASN A 421 22.59 -5.80 -6.11
N TRP A 422 22.90 -6.36 -7.29
CA TRP A 422 22.72 -7.78 -7.56
C TRP A 422 23.48 -8.70 -6.60
N ARG A 423 24.70 -8.34 -6.22
CA ARG A 423 25.51 -9.13 -5.27
C ARG A 423 24.85 -9.16 -3.89
N ASN A 424 24.50 -7.99 -3.36
CA ASN A 424 23.88 -7.90 -2.03
C ASN A 424 22.51 -8.60 -2.00
N PHE A 425 21.77 -8.54 -3.11
CA PHE A 425 20.54 -9.29 -3.25
C PHE A 425 20.78 -10.80 -3.26
N GLU A 426 21.75 -11.30 -4.04
CA GLU A 426 22.10 -12.71 -4.09
C GLU A 426 22.43 -13.25 -2.70
N GLU A 427 23.37 -12.60 -2.01
CA GLU A 427 23.79 -12.98 -0.66
C GLU A 427 22.59 -13.03 0.31
N ARG A 428 21.76 -12.01 0.28
CA ARG A 428 20.57 -11.90 1.13
C ARG A 428 19.52 -12.95 0.83
N THR A 429 19.25 -13.19 -0.45
CA THR A 429 18.21 -14.14 -0.87
C THR A 429 18.62 -15.57 -0.66
N ILE A 430 19.89 -15.92 -0.92
CA ILE A 430 20.45 -17.23 -0.59
C ILE A 430 20.38 -17.43 0.93
N GLY A 431 20.81 -16.44 1.73
CA GLY A 431 20.71 -16.51 3.19
C GLY A 431 19.26 -16.69 3.67
N PHE A 432 18.29 -16.04 3.02
CA PHE A 432 16.87 -16.22 3.32
C PHE A 432 16.41 -17.65 3.05
N ILE A 433 16.80 -18.24 1.91
CA ILE A 433 16.47 -19.63 1.57
C ILE A 433 17.12 -20.60 2.56
N ASP A 434 18.39 -20.38 2.92
CA ASP A 434 19.11 -21.22 3.89
C ASP A 434 18.57 -21.12 5.32
N ASN A 435 17.88 -20.03 5.64
CA ASN A 435 17.21 -19.84 6.93
C ASN A 435 15.93 -20.67 7.08
N PHE A 436 15.42 -21.32 6.04
CA PHE A 436 14.19 -22.11 6.11
C PHE A 436 14.37 -23.33 7.02
N SER A 437 13.60 -23.38 8.10
CA SER A 437 13.59 -24.48 9.07
C SER A 437 12.19 -24.94 9.48
N ASN A 438 11.17 -24.12 9.20
CA ASN A 438 9.79 -24.33 9.61
C ASN A 438 8.82 -24.30 8.43
N LEU A 439 9.28 -24.69 7.23
CA LEU A 439 8.41 -24.71 6.05
C LEU A 439 7.25 -25.69 6.23
N PRO A 440 6.02 -25.31 5.87
CA PRO A 440 4.94 -26.27 5.77
C PRO A 440 5.23 -27.26 4.66
N HIS A 441 4.83 -28.53 4.88
CA HIS A 441 4.95 -29.53 3.85
C HIS A 441 4.03 -29.20 2.68
N ARG A 442 4.61 -28.95 1.52
CA ARG A 442 3.92 -28.73 0.25
C ARG A 442 4.37 -29.77 -0.76
N ALA A 443 3.43 -30.44 -1.39
CA ALA A 443 3.78 -31.32 -2.51
C ALA A 443 4.38 -30.50 -3.66
N PRO A 444 5.38 -31.04 -4.38
CA PRO A 444 5.83 -30.45 -5.62
C PRO A 444 4.66 -30.24 -6.59
N ASP A 445 4.64 -29.13 -7.31
CA ASP A 445 3.62 -28.80 -8.31
C ASP A 445 4.30 -28.36 -9.61
N ASP A 446 4.27 -29.22 -10.62
CA ASP A 446 4.91 -28.98 -11.93
C ASP A 446 4.43 -27.68 -12.60
N ARG A 447 3.22 -27.22 -12.27
CA ARG A 447 2.68 -25.97 -12.81
C ARG A 447 3.35 -24.76 -12.17
N LEU A 448 3.62 -24.82 -10.86
CA LEU A 448 4.35 -23.76 -10.16
C LEU A 448 5.81 -23.71 -10.60
N GLU A 449 6.40 -24.88 -10.88
CA GLU A 449 7.74 -24.96 -11.47
C GLU A 449 7.77 -24.36 -12.91
N ALA A 450 6.74 -24.63 -13.71
CA ALA A 450 6.60 -23.99 -15.03
C ALA A 450 6.47 -22.47 -14.91
N VAL A 451 5.74 -21.96 -13.91
CA VAL A 451 5.64 -20.53 -13.62
C VAL A 451 6.99 -19.96 -13.22
N ALA A 452 7.74 -20.63 -12.34
CA ALA A 452 9.09 -20.21 -11.94
C ALA A 452 10.02 -20.08 -13.16
N THR A 453 9.97 -21.07 -14.06
CA THR A 453 10.76 -21.09 -15.31
C THR A 453 10.37 -19.93 -16.25
N GLN A 454 9.06 -19.65 -16.41
CA GLN A 454 8.60 -18.52 -17.21
C GLN A 454 9.04 -17.17 -16.63
N ILE A 455 8.97 -17.03 -15.29
CA ILE A 455 9.44 -15.82 -14.60
C ILE A 455 10.94 -15.65 -14.81
N GLN A 456 11.72 -16.72 -14.65
CA GLN A 456 13.18 -16.71 -14.88
C GLN A 456 13.51 -16.26 -16.31
N ALA A 457 12.87 -16.83 -17.33
CA ALA A 457 13.08 -16.43 -18.71
C ALA A 457 12.78 -14.95 -18.96
N ARG A 458 11.68 -14.42 -18.38
CA ARG A 458 11.34 -12.99 -18.49
C ARG A 458 12.36 -12.09 -17.81
N MET A 459 12.97 -12.51 -16.69
CA MET A 459 14.00 -11.72 -16.02
C MET A 459 15.23 -11.55 -16.88
N HIS A 460 15.63 -12.56 -17.65
CA HIS A 460 16.76 -12.48 -18.57
C HIS A 460 16.57 -11.47 -19.73
N GLU A 461 15.30 -11.11 -20.02
CA GLU A 461 14.97 -10.12 -21.06
C GLU A 461 15.00 -8.68 -20.55
N LEU A 462 15.11 -8.47 -19.22
CA LEU A 462 15.08 -7.13 -18.64
C LEU A 462 16.42 -6.43 -18.82
N PRO A 463 16.43 -5.11 -19.09
CA PRO A 463 17.63 -4.30 -19.02
C PRO A 463 18.31 -4.41 -17.66
N GLU A 464 19.64 -4.34 -17.62
CA GLU A 464 20.44 -4.39 -16.38
C GLU A 464 20.28 -5.69 -15.57
N ALA A 465 19.69 -6.75 -16.15
CA ALA A 465 19.56 -8.04 -15.48
C ALA A 465 20.92 -8.76 -15.39
N ASP A 466 21.26 -9.24 -14.19
CA ASP A 466 22.39 -10.17 -14.00
C ASP A 466 21.89 -11.61 -14.10
N GLY A 467 21.95 -12.16 -15.32
CA GLY A 467 21.50 -13.53 -15.59
C GLY A 467 22.20 -14.57 -14.72
N GLY A 468 23.47 -14.38 -14.41
CA GLY A 468 24.24 -15.30 -13.55
C GLY A 468 23.69 -15.33 -12.12
N VAL A 469 23.35 -14.17 -11.54
CA VAL A 469 22.73 -14.09 -10.22
C VAL A 469 21.33 -14.72 -10.23
N ILE A 470 20.51 -14.39 -11.24
CA ILE A 470 19.16 -14.96 -11.39
C ILE A 470 19.23 -16.50 -11.39
N ASP A 471 20.11 -17.07 -12.20
CA ASP A 471 20.24 -18.52 -12.33
C ASP A 471 20.75 -19.18 -11.04
N ARG A 472 21.70 -18.57 -10.35
CA ARG A 472 22.19 -19.11 -9.07
C ARG A 472 21.12 -19.09 -7.98
N VAL A 473 20.40 -17.99 -7.83
CA VAL A 473 19.33 -17.85 -6.83
C VAL A 473 18.19 -18.85 -7.09
N ILE A 474 17.73 -18.96 -8.33
CA ILE A 474 16.63 -19.88 -8.66
C ILE A 474 17.08 -21.35 -8.54
N SER A 475 18.31 -21.68 -8.98
CA SER A 475 18.85 -23.03 -8.81
C SER A 475 19.02 -23.42 -7.35
N HIS A 476 19.46 -22.47 -6.50
CA HIS A 476 19.57 -22.69 -5.06
C HIS A 476 18.19 -22.93 -4.42
N ALA A 477 17.18 -22.13 -4.79
CA ALA A 477 15.81 -22.33 -4.34
C ALA A 477 15.24 -23.70 -4.75
N ARG A 478 15.47 -24.14 -6.00
CA ARG A 478 15.07 -25.47 -6.47
C ARG A 478 15.72 -26.60 -5.69
N ALA A 479 16.98 -26.46 -5.33
CA ALA A 479 17.72 -27.47 -4.58
C ALA A 479 17.28 -27.56 -3.11
N ARG A 480 17.04 -26.43 -2.46
CA ARG A 480 16.77 -26.34 -1.00
C ARG A 480 15.29 -26.37 -0.63
N ALA A 481 14.43 -25.79 -1.47
CA ALA A 481 13.01 -25.62 -1.21
C ALA A 481 12.21 -25.64 -2.53
N PRO A 482 12.16 -26.78 -3.24
CA PRO A 482 11.58 -26.87 -4.58
C PRO A 482 10.11 -26.40 -4.62
N SER A 483 9.34 -26.68 -3.60
CA SER A 483 7.94 -26.24 -3.50
C SER A 483 7.77 -24.71 -3.29
N TYR A 484 8.87 -23.97 -3.07
CA TYR A 484 8.91 -22.51 -2.90
C TYR A 484 9.66 -21.79 -4.03
N ALA A 485 10.21 -22.53 -5.01
CA ALA A 485 11.04 -21.94 -6.07
C ALA A 485 10.29 -20.84 -6.86
N TRP A 486 9.00 -20.98 -7.05
CA TRP A 486 8.20 -19.99 -7.77
C TRP A 486 8.00 -18.68 -6.99
N GLU A 487 7.86 -18.73 -5.64
CA GLU A 487 7.83 -17.52 -4.80
C GLU A 487 9.16 -16.79 -4.86
N ILE A 488 10.26 -17.53 -4.75
CA ILE A 488 11.61 -16.95 -4.86
C ILE A 488 11.82 -16.34 -6.25
N ALA A 489 11.38 -16.99 -7.31
CA ALA A 489 11.41 -16.42 -8.65
C ALA A 489 10.58 -15.13 -8.74
N ALA A 490 9.39 -15.10 -8.13
CA ALA A 490 8.55 -13.92 -8.10
C ALA A 490 9.16 -12.77 -7.28
N ASP A 491 9.91 -13.06 -6.20
CA ASP A 491 10.62 -12.07 -5.41
C ASP A 491 11.87 -11.56 -6.15
N THR A 492 12.59 -12.47 -6.84
CA THR A 492 13.72 -12.12 -7.70
C THR A 492 13.29 -11.22 -8.87
N MET A 493 12.07 -11.42 -9.42
CA MET A 493 11.50 -10.55 -10.44
C MET A 493 11.30 -9.12 -9.92
N VAL A 494 10.94 -8.92 -8.65
CA VAL A 494 10.83 -7.58 -8.04
C VAL A 494 12.19 -6.88 -8.09
N LEU A 495 13.28 -7.58 -7.73
CA LEU A 495 14.63 -7.02 -7.85
C LEU A 495 14.98 -6.69 -9.30
N ALA A 496 14.75 -7.62 -10.23
CA ALA A 496 15.10 -7.40 -11.63
C ALA A 496 14.41 -6.13 -12.19
N TYR A 497 13.17 -5.88 -11.78
CA TYR A 497 12.49 -4.62 -12.10
C TYR A 497 13.15 -3.40 -11.43
N HIS A 498 13.53 -3.51 -10.17
CA HIS A 498 14.24 -2.43 -9.48
C HIS A 498 15.58 -2.12 -10.16
N ALA A 499 16.37 -3.15 -10.49
CA ALA A 499 17.62 -2.99 -11.20
C ALA A 499 17.43 -2.29 -12.57
N ALA A 500 16.44 -2.72 -13.34
CA ALA A 500 16.10 -2.11 -14.63
C ALA A 500 15.68 -0.64 -14.53
N GLN A 501 15.19 -0.20 -13.37
CA GLN A 501 14.76 1.16 -13.13
C GLN A 501 15.83 2.05 -12.45
N MET A 502 16.89 1.47 -11.94
CA MET A 502 17.94 2.22 -11.23
C MET A 502 18.54 3.39 -12.02
N PRO A 503 18.81 3.27 -13.35
CA PRO A 503 19.31 4.42 -14.13
C PRO A 503 18.33 5.61 -14.13
N ARG A 504 17.04 5.33 -14.24
CA ARG A 504 15.98 6.37 -14.19
C ARG A 504 15.88 6.97 -12.79
N MET A 505 15.84 6.14 -11.75
CA MET A 505 15.79 6.59 -10.36
C MET A 505 16.98 7.47 -10.03
N ARG A 506 18.19 7.08 -10.43
CA ARG A 506 19.40 7.90 -10.26
C ARG A 506 19.22 9.28 -10.89
N LYS A 507 18.76 9.34 -12.15
CA LYS A 507 18.50 10.61 -12.84
C LYS A 507 17.50 11.48 -12.08
N MET A 508 16.40 10.89 -11.60
CA MET A 508 15.34 11.60 -10.89
C MET A 508 15.82 12.12 -9.52
N LEU A 509 16.50 11.28 -8.72
CA LEU A 509 17.02 11.68 -7.41
C LEU A 509 18.16 12.69 -7.54
N THR A 510 19.05 12.58 -8.55
CA THR A 510 20.07 13.60 -8.82
C THR A 510 19.44 14.95 -9.17
N ARG A 511 18.36 14.97 -9.97
CA ARG A 511 17.58 16.19 -10.22
C ARG A 511 16.96 16.74 -8.94
N GLN A 512 16.41 15.87 -8.09
CA GLN A 512 15.84 16.26 -6.81
C GLN A 512 16.91 16.91 -5.91
N VAL A 513 18.09 16.30 -5.78
CA VAL A 513 19.22 16.86 -5.02
C VAL A 513 19.59 18.25 -5.53
N ALA A 514 19.62 18.46 -6.85
CA ALA A 514 19.94 19.77 -7.42
C ALA A 514 18.87 20.83 -7.08
N ILE A 515 17.58 20.47 -7.10
CA ILE A 515 16.48 21.36 -6.70
C ILE A 515 16.62 21.73 -5.22
N GLU A 516 16.85 20.73 -4.34
CA GLU A 516 16.98 20.97 -2.91
C GLU A 516 18.18 21.86 -2.59
N ARG A 517 19.35 21.60 -3.20
CA ARG A 517 20.56 22.45 -3.02
C ARG A 517 20.33 23.91 -3.43
N ARG A 518 19.57 24.14 -4.51
CA ARG A 518 19.18 25.49 -4.91
C ARG A 518 18.29 26.15 -3.84
N LEU A 519 17.25 25.45 -3.39
CA LEU A 519 16.34 25.96 -2.36
C LEU A 519 17.04 26.21 -1.02
N GLU A 520 18.01 25.36 -0.65
CA GLU A 520 18.83 25.54 0.55
C GLU A 520 19.72 26.79 0.45
N ALA A 521 20.33 27.02 -0.71
CA ALA A 521 21.17 28.20 -0.94
C ALA A 521 20.37 29.52 -0.94
N ASP A 522 19.17 29.48 -1.47
CA ASP A 522 18.31 30.67 -1.62
C ASP A 522 17.45 30.96 -0.37
N GLY A 523 17.46 30.07 0.65
CA GLY A 523 16.53 30.14 1.78
C GLY A 523 15.06 29.97 1.34
N GLY A 524 14.84 29.22 0.24
CA GLY A 524 13.61 29.20 -0.54
C GLY A 524 12.48 28.30 -0.02
N TYR A 525 12.61 27.65 1.13
CA TYR A 525 11.52 26.86 1.69
C TYR A 525 10.47 27.76 2.34
N VAL A 526 9.23 27.64 1.87
CA VAL A 526 8.06 28.24 2.49
C VAL A 526 7.39 27.21 3.37
N CYS A 527 7.36 27.44 4.68
CA CYS A 527 6.68 26.54 5.60
C CYS A 527 5.23 26.99 5.85
N LEU A 528 4.37 26.03 6.13
CA LEU A 528 3.00 26.30 6.55
C LEU A 528 3.01 27.05 7.88
N GLU A 529 2.20 28.10 8.00
CA GLU A 529 2.05 28.82 9.25
C GLU A 529 1.55 27.90 10.37
N ALA A 530 2.09 28.10 11.58
CA ALA A 530 1.59 27.43 12.76
C ALA A 530 0.07 27.68 12.87
N ALA A 531 -0.74 26.63 13.00
CA ALA A 531 -2.18 26.83 13.19
C ALA A 531 -2.39 27.60 14.49
N ALA A 532 -3.15 28.68 14.46
CA ALA A 532 -3.79 29.20 15.66
C ALA A 532 -4.59 28.04 16.26
N SER A 533 -4.27 27.64 17.49
CA SER A 533 -4.72 26.45 18.26
C SER A 533 -5.76 25.57 17.56
N PRO A 534 -5.50 24.28 17.35
CA PRO A 534 -6.45 23.40 16.68
C PRO A 534 -7.76 23.40 17.48
N MET A 535 -8.86 23.65 16.80
CA MET A 535 -10.16 23.28 17.38
C MET A 535 -10.13 21.76 17.61
N PRO A 536 -10.39 21.27 18.83
CA PRO A 536 -10.39 19.83 19.09
C PRO A 536 -11.43 19.18 18.18
N VAL A 537 -10.96 18.29 17.31
CA VAL A 537 -11.84 17.35 16.64
C VAL A 537 -12.41 16.47 17.74
N PRO A 538 -13.73 16.44 17.95
CA PRO A 538 -14.28 15.56 18.96
C PRO A 538 -13.95 14.11 18.57
N VAL A 539 -13.10 13.48 19.37
CA VAL A 539 -12.93 12.02 19.31
C VAL A 539 -14.22 11.44 19.87
N PRO A 540 -15.01 10.67 19.12
CA PRO A 540 -16.13 9.95 19.69
C PRO A 540 -15.61 9.00 20.76
N ALA A 541 -16.24 9.01 21.94
CA ALA A 541 -15.95 8.14 23.07
C ALA A 541 -16.11 6.66 22.75
#